data_892acd7bad1724ae63007e39ef049cfa
#
_entry.id   892acd7bad1724ae63007e39ef049cfa
#
_cell.length_a   1.000
_cell.length_b   1.000
_cell.length_c   1.000
_cell.angle_alpha   90.00
_cell.angle_beta   90.00
_cell.angle_gamma   90.00
#
_symmetry.space_group_name_H-M   'P 1'
#
loop_
_entity.id
_entity.type
_entity.pdbx_description
1 polymer ?
#
loop_
_entity_poly.entity_id
_entity_poly.type
_entity_poly.pdbx_seq_one_letter_code
_entity_poly.pdbx_strand_id
1 'polypeptide(L)'
;MSRVVRSPHQFEHYLIDLLNATDGDLKGIAEALSLGLSLPELRRIRDHYLIGERKATDVELQTFDQTWSEHCFHKTFKGTIETPDGTVNGLLRTYIRSVVRELNPDWCFSVFEDNAGIVDLDEEHAIAVKVETHNHPSAIE
;
A
#
# COMPACT_ATOMS: atom_id res chain seq x y z
N MET A 1 -28.35 0.92 -13.72
CA MET A 1 -27.33 0.80 -14.79
C MET A 1 -26.04 0.33 -14.15
N SER A 2 -25.34 -0.62 -14.74
CA SER A 2 -24.03 -1.06 -14.23
C SER A 2 -23.03 0.09 -14.28
N ARG A 3 -22.30 0.34 -13.18
CA ARG A 3 -21.22 1.34 -13.12
C ARG A 3 -19.93 0.84 -13.74
N VAL A 4 -19.87 -0.45 -14.08
CA VAL A 4 -18.74 -1.12 -14.72
C VAL A 4 -19.10 -1.41 -16.15
N VAL A 5 -18.40 -0.82 -17.10
CA VAL A 5 -18.64 -0.98 -18.53
C VAL A 5 -17.31 -1.22 -19.24
N ARG A 6 -17.28 -2.23 -20.12
CA ARG A 6 -16.09 -2.52 -20.94
C ARG A 6 -15.75 -1.33 -21.83
N SER A 7 -14.47 -0.95 -21.85
CA SER A 7 -13.98 0.10 -22.75
C SER A 7 -13.91 -0.39 -24.19
N PRO A 8 -14.19 0.46 -25.20
CA PRO A 8 -14.04 0.12 -26.60
C PRO A 8 -12.59 0.12 -27.13
N HIS A 9 -11.60 0.30 -26.26
CA HIS A 9 -10.19 0.33 -26.66
C HIS A 9 -9.62 -1.06 -27.01
N GLN A 10 -8.47 -1.07 -27.67
CA GLN A 10 -7.79 -2.28 -28.18
C GLN A 10 -7.38 -3.25 -27.05
N PHE A 11 -7.12 -2.73 -25.86
CA PHE A 11 -6.85 -3.54 -24.66
C PHE A 11 -8.12 -3.68 -23.83
N GLU A 12 -8.35 -4.88 -23.31
CA GLU A 12 -9.46 -5.13 -22.40
C GLU A 12 -9.26 -4.37 -21.08
N HIS A 13 -10.04 -3.35 -20.85
CA HIS A 13 -10.15 -2.66 -19.57
C HIS A 13 -11.60 -2.18 -19.37
N TYR A 14 -11.95 -1.96 -18.12
CA TYR A 14 -13.29 -1.53 -17.76
C TYR A 14 -13.28 -0.07 -17.33
N LEU A 15 -14.32 0.65 -17.74
CA LEU A 15 -14.57 2.01 -17.25
C LEU A 15 -15.50 1.93 -16.04
N ILE A 16 -15.03 2.47 -14.92
CA ILE A 16 -15.73 2.46 -13.64
C ILE A 16 -16.29 3.86 -13.39
N ASP A 17 -17.61 3.97 -13.30
CA ASP A 17 -18.28 5.23 -13.03
C ASP A 17 -18.32 5.50 -11.53
N LEU A 18 -17.37 6.33 -11.05
CA LEU A 18 -17.31 6.80 -9.67
C LEU A 18 -18.09 8.10 -9.46
N LEU A 19 -18.49 8.77 -10.53
CA LEU A 19 -19.22 10.04 -10.45
C LEU A 19 -20.54 9.81 -9.71
N ASN A 20 -20.77 10.56 -8.64
CA ASN A 20 -21.95 10.43 -7.78
C ASN A 20 -22.17 9.03 -7.18
N ALA A 21 -21.10 8.22 -7.05
CA ALA A 21 -21.17 6.94 -6.39
C ALA A 21 -21.46 7.11 -4.90
N THR A 22 -22.49 6.41 -4.41
CA THR A 22 -22.77 6.32 -2.96
C THR A 22 -21.75 5.40 -2.27
N ASP A 23 -21.72 5.42 -0.94
CA ASP A 23 -20.88 4.49 -0.17
C ASP A 23 -21.20 3.02 -0.47
N GLY A 24 -22.46 2.71 -0.74
CA GLY A 24 -22.88 1.37 -1.15
C GLY A 24 -22.33 0.99 -2.51
N ASP A 25 -22.36 1.93 -3.47
CA ASP A 25 -21.77 1.72 -4.80
C ASP A 25 -20.24 1.50 -4.69
N LEU A 26 -19.57 2.31 -3.88
CA LEU A 26 -18.11 2.19 -3.67
C LEU A 26 -17.72 0.82 -3.09
N LYS A 27 -18.46 0.35 -2.10
CA LYS A 27 -18.26 -0.99 -1.53
C LYS A 27 -18.49 -2.10 -2.56
N GLY A 28 -19.56 -1.99 -3.33
CA GLY A 28 -19.87 -2.95 -4.40
C GLY A 28 -18.80 -2.97 -5.49
N ILE A 29 -18.22 -1.83 -5.85
CA ILE A 29 -17.10 -1.74 -6.79
C ILE A 29 -15.85 -2.41 -6.19
N ALA A 30 -15.53 -2.11 -4.92
CA ALA A 30 -14.38 -2.71 -4.25
C ALA A 30 -14.50 -4.23 -4.16
N GLU A 31 -15.68 -4.75 -3.84
CA GLU A 31 -15.95 -6.19 -3.82
C GLU A 31 -15.81 -6.82 -5.21
N ALA A 32 -16.42 -6.21 -6.24
CA ALA A 32 -16.38 -6.70 -7.61
C ALA A 32 -14.97 -6.74 -8.22
N LEU A 33 -14.10 -5.82 -7.80
CA LEU A 33 -12.72 -5.72 -8.27
C LEU A 33 -11.70 -6.28 -7.26
N SER A 34 -12.16 -6.88 -6.17
CA SER A 34 -11.32 -7.42 -5.09
C SER A 34 -10.31 -6.39 -4.53
N LEU A 35 -10.73 -5.13 -4.37
CA LEU A 35 -9.87 -4.07 -3.82
C LEU A 35 -9.81 -4.13 -2.30
N GLY A 36 -8.61 -4.07 -1.73
CA GLY A 36 -8.34 -3.96 -0.30
C GLY A 36 -8.41 -2.53 0.26
N LEU A 37 -9.01 -1.60 -0.49
CA LEU A 37 -9.15 -0.20 -0.10
C LEU A 37 -10.27 0.02 0.93
N SER A 38 -9.99 0.80 1.95
CA SER A 38 -10.99 1.22 2.92
C SER A 38 -12.00 2.21 2.33
N LEU A 39 -13.19 2.31 2.92
CA LEU A 39 -14.20 3.26 2.48
C LEU A 39 -13.72 4.74 2.45
N PRO A 40 -12.95 5.25 3.43
CA PRO A 40 -12.38 6.58 3.34
C PRO A 40 -11.44 6.77 2.14
N GLU A 41 -10.65 5.76 1.77
CA GLU A 41 -9.78 5.79 0.59
C GLU A 41 -10.59 5.79 -0.69
N LEU A 42 -11.60 4.94 -0.80
CA LEU A 42 -12.51 4.91 -1.94
C LEU A 42 -13.23 6.26 -2.15
N ARG A 43 -13.64 6.93 -1.06
CA ARG A 43 -14.20 8.29 -1.15
C ARG A 43 -13.19 9.29 -1.70
N ARG A 44 -11.94 9.25 -1.25
CA ARG A 44 -10.88 10.11 -1.77
C ARG A 44 -10.62 9.89 -3.25
N ILE A 45 -10.60 8.65 -3.69
CA ILE A 45 -10.45 8.29 -5.10
C ILE A 45 -11.66 8.81 -5.89
N ARG A 46 -12.89 8.56 -5.44
CA ARG A 46 -14.09 9.11 -6.06
C ARG A 46 -14.02 10.64 -6.23
N ASP A 47 -13.66 11.35 -5.17
CA ASP A 47 -13.61 12.81 -5.17
C ASP A 47 -12.54 13.35 -6.14
N HIS A 48 -11.42 12.65 -6.30
CA HIS A 48 -10.42 12.95 -7.31
C HIS A 48 -10.98 12.83 -8.74
N TYR A 49 -11.70 11.74 -9.04
CA TYR A 49 -12.31 11.55 -10.35
C TYR A 49 -13.47 12.48 -10.61
N LEU A 50 -14.20 12.89 -9.56
CA LEU A 50 -15.25 13.89 -9.65
C LEU A 50 -14.69 15.24 -10.08
N ILE A 51 -13.56 15.68 -9.53
CA ILE A 51 -12.87 16.93 -9.93
C ILE A 51 -12.42 16.86 -11.39
N GLY A 52 -11.93 15.71 -11.83
CA GLY A 52 -11.48 15.49 -13.20
C GLY A 52 -12.61 15.22 -14.21
N GLU A 53 -13.86 15.14 -13.76
CA GLU A 53 -15.06 14.86 -14.56
C GLU A 53 -14.92 13.66 -15.52
N ARG A 54 -14.16 12.63 -15.09
CA ARG A 54 -13.93 11.43 -15.89
C ARG A 54 -14.18 10.14 -15.11
N LYS A 55 -14.40 9.06 -15.83
CA LYS A 55 -14.46 7.73 -15.25
C LYS A 55 -13.05 7.21 -14.92
N ALA A 56 -12.97 6.38 -13.89
CA ALA A 56 -11.79 5.59 -13.61
C ALA A 56 -11.70 4.38 -14.54
N THR A 57 -10.52 3.79 -14.67
CA THR A 57 -10.35 2.45 -15.20
C THR A 57 -10.14 1.46 -14.06
N ASP A 58 -10.43 0.18 -14.30
CA ASP A 58 -10.09 -0.90 -13.38
C ASP A 58 -8.59 -0.94 -13.10
N VAL A 59 -7.75 -0.71 -14.11
CA VAL A 59 -6.29 -0.63 -13.99
C VAL A 59 -5.87 0.49 -13.04
N GLU A 60 -6.48 1.67 -13.12
CA GLU A 60 -6.22 2.77 -12.20
C GLU A 60 -6.61 2.42 -10.77
N LEU A 61 -7.79 1.80 -10.57
CA LEU A 61 -8.24 1.38 -9.25
C LEU A 61 -7.34 0.29 -8.65
N GLN A 62 -6.92 -0.68 -9.43
CA GLN A 62 -5.93 -1.69 -9.01
C GLN A 62 -4.58 -1.06 -8.68
N THR A 63 -4.17 -0.03 -9.41
CA THR A 63 -2.93 0.72 -9.10
C THR A 63 -3.03 1.44 -7.76
N PHE A 64 -4.17 2.08 -7.46
CA PHE A 64 -4.41 2.67 -6.14
C PHE A 64 -4.39 1.60 -5.05
N ASP A 65 -5.05 0.47 -5.28
CA ASP A 65 -5.07 -0.64 -4.34
C ASP A 65 -3.66 -1.12 -4.02
N GLN A 66 -2.86 -1.40 -5.05
CA GLN A 66 -1.48 -1.85 -4.89
C GLN A 66 -0.61 -0.84 -4.14
N THR A 67 -0.70 0.44 -4.49
CA THR A 67 0.17 1.47 -3.91
C THR A 67 -0.26 1.92 -2.51
N TRP A 68 -1.55 1.76 -2.15
CA TRP A 68 -2.11 2.17 -0.86
C TRP A 68 -2.37 0.99 0.08
N SER A 69 -2.09 -0.24 -0.33
CA SER A 69 -2.28 -1.42 0.51
C SER A 69 -1.21 -1.56 1.60
N GLU A 70 -1.50 -2.36 2.61
CA GLU A 70 -0.51 -2.74 3.64
C GLU A 70 0.70 -3.48 3.04
N HIS A 71 0.53 -4.13 1.88
CA HIS A 71 1.60 -4.83 1.18
C HIS A 71 2.74 -3.89 0.75
N CYS A 72 2.39 -2.77 0.09
CA CYS A 72 3.40 -1.85 -0.45
C CYS A 72 3.70 -0.67 0.47
N PHE A 73 2.70 -0.16 1.16
CA PHE A 73 2.85 1.07 1.94
C PHE A 73 3.04 0.85 3.44
N HIS A 74 2.59 -0.27 3.98
CA HIS A 74 2.67 -0.61 5.41
C HIS A 74 2.05 0.47 6.32
N LYS A 75 0.79 0.80 6.10
CA LYS A 75 0.06 1.86 6.82
C LYS A 75 0.14 1.70 8.33
N THR A 76 -0.08 0.49 8.84
CA THR A 76 -0.04 0.17 10.27
C THR A 76 1.34 0.42 10.86
N PHE A 77 2.41 -0.04 10.22
CA PHE A 77 3.77 0.14 10.72
C PHE A 77 4.26 1.59 10.65
N LYS A 78 3.76 2.37 9.70
CA LYS A 78 4.12 3.78 9.49
C LYS A 78 3.13 4.75 10.13
N GLY A 79 1.93 4.30 10.41
CA GLY A 79 0.83 5.11 10.93
C GLY A 79 1.01 5.54 12.39
N THR A 80 0.18 6.47 12.79
CA THR A 80 0.04 6.86 14.20
C THR A 80 -1.04 5.99 14.85
N ILE A 81 -0.70 5.35 15.96
CA ILE A 81 -1.59 4.46 16.70
C ILE A 81 -1.85 5.07 18.07
N GLU A 82 -3.12 5.30 18.39
CA GLU A 82 -3.54 5.72 19.72
C GLU A 82 -3.80 4.49 20.58
N THR A 83 -3.19 4.47 21.75
CA THR A 83 -3.34 3.40 22.75
C THR A 83 -3.79 4.00 24.08
N PRO A 84 -4.32 3.21 25.01
CA PRO A 84 -4.65 3.70 26.36
C PRO A 84 -3.46 4.34 27.08
N ASP A 85 -2.25 3.92 26.77
CA ASP A 85 -1.00 4.38 27.42
C ASP A 85 -0.34 5.56 26.67
N GLY A 86 -0.91 5.99 25.54
CA GLY A 86 -0.40 7.11 24.75
C GLY A 86 -0.37 6.85 23.24
N THR A 87 0.26 7.77 22.52
CA THR A 87 0.33 7.75 21.05
C THR A 87 1.64 7.16 20.58
N VAL A 88 1.57 6.11 19.75
CA VAL A 88 2.72 5.51 19.07
C VAL A 88 2.80 6.04 17.64
N ASN A 89 3.84 6.77 17.33
CA ASN A 89 3.99 7.39 16.02
C ASN A 89 4.91 6.56 15.11
N GLY A 90 4.33 5.56 14.47
CA GLY A 90 5.01 4.57 13.63
C GLY A 90 5.69 3.46 14.44
N LEU A 91 5.12 2.26 14.43
CA LEU A 91 5.63 1.10 15.16
C LEU A 91 7.10 0.80 14.82
N LEU A 92 7.40 0.74 13.53
CA LEU A 92 8.76 0.45 13.05
C LEU A 92 9.77 1.48 13.58
N ARG A 93 9.43 2.77 13.53
CA ARG A 93 10.31 3.84 13.97
C ARG A 93 10.49 3.83 15.49
N THR A 94 9.41 3.63 16.23
CA THR A 94 9.38 3.77 17.68
C THR A 94 10.03 2.58 18.37
N TYR A 95 9.78 1.36 17.93
CA TYR A 95 10.18 0.15 18.66
C TYR A 95 11.29 -0.67 17.98
N ILE A 96 11.49 -0.50 16.67
CA ILE A 96 12.50 -1.30 15.96
C ILE A 96 13.71 -0.44 15.57
N ARG A 97 13.49 0.66 14.85
CA ARG A 97 14.59 1.54 14.45
C ARG A 97 15.28 2.22 15.65
N SER A 98 14.53 2.52 16.72
CA SER A 98 15.10 3.11 17.93
C SER A 98 16.11 2.19 18.59
N VAL A 99 15.82 0.88 18.67
CA VAL A 99 16.72 -0.11 19.27
C VAL A 99 18.06 -0.17 18.54
N VAL A 100 18.03 -0.22 17.21
CA VAL A 100 19.28 -0.22 16.41
C VAL A 100 20.06 1.07 16.63
N ARG A 101 19.38 2.22 16.73
CA ARG A 101 20.00 3.51 16.99
C ARG A 101 20.62 3.59 18.39
N GLU A 102 19.95 3.04 19.41
CA GLU A 102 20.43 3.03 20.79
C GLU A 102 21.62 2.09 20.97
N LEU A 103 21.54 0.88 20.38
CA LEU A 103 22.62 -0.10 20.45
C LEU A 103 23.82 0.30 19.60
N ASN A 104 23.59 1.00 18.49
CA ASN A 104 24.60 1.45 17.52
C ASN A 104 25.70 0.40 17.31
N PRO A 105 25.35 -0.83 16.88
CA PRO A 105 26.31 -1.91 16.81
C PRO A 105 27.32 -1.68 15.68
N ASP A 106 28.59 -1.84 15.97
CA ASP A 106 29.71 -1.58 15.06
C ASP A 106 29.65 -2.44 13.78
N TRP A 107 29.10 -3.64 13.90
CA TRP A 107 28.92 -4.57 12.77
C TRP A 107 27.73 -4.24 11.84
N CYS A 108 26.93 -3.23 12.16
CA CYS A 108 25.77 -2.84 11.37
C CYS A 108 26.16 -1.73 10.39
N PHE A 109 26.42 -2.08 9.14
CA PHE A 109 26.86 -1.13 8.14
C PHE A 109 25.73 -0.24 7.63
N SER A 110 24.58 -0.84 7.27
CA SER A 110 23.40 -0.11 6.79
C SER A 110 22.11 -0.89 7.08
N VAL A 111 21.15 -0.26 7.75
CA VAL A 111 19.83 -0.84 8.00
C VAL A 111 18.75 0.25 7.93
N PHE A 112 17.58 -0.10 7.42
CA PHE A 112 16.43 0.78 7.23
C PHE A 112 16.65 1.97 6.27
N GLU A 113 17.67 1.93 5.45
CA GLU A 113 17.96 2.95 4.44
C GLU A 113 17.46 2.51 3.05
N ASP A 114 17.66 1.25 2.73
CA ASP A 114 17.23 0.65 1.47
C ASP A 114 16.58 -0.72 1.71
N ASN A 115 16.32 -1.46 0.64
CA ASN A 115 15.61 -2.74 0.65
C ASN A 115 16.40 -3.90 1.30
N ALA A 116 17.67 -3.74 1.59
CA ALA A 116 18.50 -4.74 2.25
C ALA A 116 19.13 -4.19 3.52
N GLY A 117 19.30 -5.03 4.52
CA GLY A 117 20.19 -4.78 5.64
C GLY A 117 21.59 -5.27 5.30
N ILE A 118 22.61 -4.47 5.61
CA ILE A 118 24.03 -4.82 5.36
C ILE A 118 24.76 -4.89 6.69
N VAL A 119 25.38 -6.01 6.95
CA VAL A 119 26.15 -6.26 8.18
C VAL A 119 27.56 -6.75 7.83
N ASP A 120 28.53 -6.39 8.65
CA ASP A 120 29.91 -6.83 8.47
C ASP A 120 30.03 -8.33 8.72
N LEU A 121 30.79 -9.01 7.89
CA LEU A 121 31.15 -10.41 8.06
C LEU A 121 32.58 -10.53 8.62
N ASP A 122 33.51 -9.81 8.04
CA ASP A 122 34.88 -9.69 8.43
C ASP A 122 35.45 -8.33 7.96
N GLU A 123 36.77 -8.13 8.06
CA GLU A 123 37.41 -6.85 7.71
C GLU A 123 37.29 -6.45 6.24
N GLU A 124 37.01 -7.40 5.34
CA GLU A 124 36.98 -7.18 3.90
C GLU A 124 35.59 -7.43 3.27
N HIS A 125 34.67 -8.10 4.00
CA HIS A 125 33.41 -8.56 3.45
C HIS A 125 32.22 -8.13 4.30
N ALA A 126 31.11 -7.82 3.63
CA ALA A 126 29.80 -7.58 4.23
C ALA A 126 28.74 -8.51 3.64
N ILE A 127 27.71 -8.81 4.42
CA ILE A 127 26.55 -9.60 4.00
C ILE A 127 25.37 -8.66 3.80
N ALA A 128 24.75 -8.72 2.63
CA ALA A 128 23.47 -8.10 2.38
C ALA A 128 22.35 -9.11 2.62
N VAL A 129 21.42 -8.78 3.53
CA VAL A 129 20.27 -9.62 3.87
C VAL A 129 19.00 -8.93 3.42
N LYS A 130 18.22 -9.63 2.58
CA LYS A 130 16.91 -9.18 2.14
C LYS A 130 15.91 -10.33 2.29
N VAL A 131 14.75 -10.04 2.89
CA VAL A 131 13.62 -10.97 2.97
C VAL A 131 12.40 -10.26 2.44
N GLU A 132 11.78 -10.84 1.44
CA GLU A 132 10.55 -10.33 0.84
C GLU A 132 9.51 -11.44 0.72
N THR A 133 8.25 -11.07 0.86
CA THR A 133 7.12 -11.92 0.48
C THR A 133 6.55 -11.38 -0.83
N HIS A 134 6.62 -12.21 -1.88
CA HIS A 134 5.97 -11.94 -3.16
C HIS A 134 4.75 -12.83 -3.33
N ASN A 135 3.82 -12.74 -2.41
CA ASN A 135 2.55 -13.44 -2.52
C ASN A 135 1.46 -12.41 -2.82
N HIS A 136 1.16 -12.25 -4.10
CA HIS A 136 0.07 -11.40 -4.54
C HIS A 136 -1.18 -12.26 -4.77
N PRO A 137 -2.34 -11.92 -4.19
CA PRO A 137 -3.57 -12.69 -4.38
C PRO A 137 -3.97 -12.87 -5.84
N SER A 138 -3.69 -11.89 -6.71
CA SER A 138 -3.96 -11.98 -8.15
C SER A 138 -3.08 -12.98 -8.91
N ALA A 139 -2.07 -13.55 -8.27
CA ALA A 139 -1.23 -14.60 -8.87
C ALA A 139 -1.78 -16.03 -8.61
N ILE A 140 -2.92 -16.14 -7.97
CA ILE A 140 -3.52 -17.42 -7.56
C ILE A 140 -4.60 -17.90 -8.53
N GLU A 141 -5.01 -17.08 -9.50
CA GLU A 141 -5.98 -17.45 -10.54
C GLU A 141 -5.30 -17.94 -11.81
#